data_fde55e1b201817f6728f2adf2895d454
#
_entry.id   fde55e1b201817f6728f2adf2895d454
#
_cell.length_a   1.000
_cell.length_b   1.000
_cell.length_c   1.000
_cell.angle_alpha   90.00
_cell.angle_beta   90.00
_cell.angle_gamma   90.00
#
_symmetry.space_group_name_H-M   'P 1'
#
loop_
_entity.id
_entity.type
_entity.pdbx_description
1 polymer ?
#
loop_
_entity_poly.entity_id
_entity_poly.type
_entity_poly.pdbx_seq_one_letter_code
_entity_poly.pdbx_strand_id
1 'polypeptide(L)'
;MFTDGRSKKVVFIAHCLLNQNAISDGTAVCPAAYKGLIELFLNEDVGIIQLPCPELCCLGIDRGNVNGAEDDVVVENTRIRKEMQSRDTNTKLQRLVDYVMLQILEYHKYGFKIVGRCV
;
A
#
# COMPACT_ATOMS: atom_id res chain seq x y z
N MET A 1 17.34 24.75 -3.84
CA MET A 1 15.90 24.52 -4.07
C MET A 1 15.28 24.00 -2.79
N PHE A 2 14.09 24.41 -2.46
CA PHE A 2 13.35 24.06 -1.24
C PHE A 2 14.05 24.51 0.04
N THR A 3 13.94 25.79 0.32
CA THR A 3 14.49 26.43 1.53
C THR A 3 13.39 26.76 2.56
N ASP A 4 12.26 26.08 2.46
CA ASP A 4 11.10 26.26 3.33
C ASP A 4 11.09 25.22 4.48
N GLY A 5 9.94 25.03 5.14
CA GLY A 5 9.80 24.19 6.32
C GLY A 5 9.73 22.69 6.08
N ARG A 6 9.88 22.21 4.83
CA ARG A 6 9.79 20.76 4.55
C ARG A 6 11.04 20.01 4.99
N SER A 7 10.88 18.80 5.51
CA SER A 7 11.98 17.97 6.02
C SER A 7 12.84 17.35 4.94
N LYS A 8 12.31 17.15 3.74
CA LYS A 8 12.92 16.40 2.62
C LYS A 8 13.11 14.92 2.95
N LYS A 9 12.31 14.39 3.87
CA LYS A 9 12.29 12.96 4.23
C LYS A 9 10.92 12.39 3.95
N VAL A 10 10.84 11.29 3.23
CA VAL A 10 9.59 10.61 2.89
C VAL A 10 9.72 9.11 3.08
N VAL A 11 8.58 8.45 3.31
CA VAL A 11 8.49 7.00 3.39
C VAL A 11 7.29 6.52 2.57
N PHE A 12 7.48 5.43 1.84
CA PHE A 12 6.39 4.77 1.12
C PHE A 12 5.90 3.61 1.96
N ILE A 13 4.63 3.63 2.32
CA ILE A 13 4.02 2.64 3.23
C ILE A 13 2.88 1.91 2.54
N ALA A 14 2.78 0.60 2.78
CA ALA A 14 1.71 -0.23 2.28
C ALA A 14 0.34 0.34 2.66
N HIS A 15 -0.60 0.28 1.73
CA HIS A 15 -1.95 0.83 1.87
C HIS A 15 -2.65 0.33 3.14
N CYS A 16 -2.56 -0.97 3.44
CA CYS A 16 -3.24 -1.58 4.58
C CYS A 16 -2.71 -1.15 5.95
N LEU A 17 -1.47 -0.67 6.04
CA LEU A 17 -0.93 -0.13 7.28
C LEU A 17 -1.55 1.22 7.63
N LEU A 18 -1.99 1.96 6.63
CA LEU A 18 -2.65 3.25 6.77
C LEU A 18 -4.17 3.14 6.76
N ASN A 19 -4.72 2.05 6.24
CA ASN A 19 -6.15 1.83 6.15
C ASN A 19 -6.49 0.33 6.14
N GLN A 20 -6.83 -0.19 7.32
CA GLN A 20 -7.20 -1.60 7.48
C GLN A 20 -8.55 -1.96 6.82
N ASN A 21 -9.35 -0.96 6.44
CA ASN A 21 -10.58 -1.22 5.69
C ASN A 21 -10.30 -1.77 4.28
N ALA A 22 -9.08 -1.63 3.79
CA ALA A 22 -8.69 -2.10 2.45
C ALA A 22 -8.27 -3.56 2.41
N ILE A 23 -7.99 -4.18 3.56
CA ILE A 23 -7.49 -5.57 3.62
C ILE A 23 -8.62 -6.56 3.32
N SER A 24 -8.27 -7.78 2.91
CA SER A 24 -9.25 -8.81 2.59
C SER A 24 -10.09 -9.18 3.81
N ASP A 25 -11.37 -9.52 3.56
CA ASP A 25 -12.32 -9.84 4.62
C ASP A 25 -11.80 -10.96 5.53
N GLY A 26 -11.97 -10.77 6.83
CA GLY A 26 -11.51 -11.72 7.84
C GLY A 26 -10.05 -11.55 8.28
N THR A 27 -9.29 -10.60 7.73
CA THR A 27 -7.86 -10.47 8.04
C THR A 27 -7.47 -9.17 8.76
N ALA A 28 -8.38 -8.19 8.88
CA ALA A 28 -8.09 -6.95 9.58
C ALA A 28 -7.85 -7.18 11.08
N VAL A 29 -6.81 -6.56 11.63
CA VAL A 29 -6.40 -6.72 13.03
C VAL A 29 -6.67 -5.49 13.88
N CYS A 30 -7.04 -4.37 13.27
CA CYS A 30 -7.41 -3.14 13.96
C CYS A 30 -8.44 -2.37 13.13
N PRO A 31 -9.20 -1.43 13.75
CA PRO A 31 -10.33 -0.80 13.06
C PRO A 31 -9.96 0.17 11.95
N ALA A 32 -8.79 0.80 12.01
CA ALA A 32 -8.44 1.85 11.05
C ALA A 32 -7.02 1.73 10.51
N ALA A 33 -6.01 1.93 11.37
CA ALA A 33 -4.62 2.02 10.94
C ALA A 33 -3.68 1.64 12.09
N TYR A 34 -2.42 1.38 11.75
CA TYR A 34 -1.36 1.16 12.74
C TYR A 34 -0.88 2.51 13.28
N LYS A 35 -1.58 3.03 14.30
CA LYS A 35 -1.36 4.37 14.84
C LYS A 35 0.09 4.61 15.29
N GLY A 36 0.68 3.65 16.02
CA GLY A 36 2.04 3.80 16.53
C GLY A 36 3.07 3.98 15.44
N LEU A 37 2.91 3.30 14.33
CA LEU A 37 3.79 3.42 13.17
C LEU A 37 3.67 4.81 12.53
N ILE A 38 2.45 5.28 12.37
CA ILE A 38 2.18 6.60 11.79
C ILE A 38 2.76 7.70 12.68
N GLU A 39 2.52 7.62 13.99
CA GLU A 39 3.05 8.57 14.96
C GLU A 39 4.58 8.60 14.95
N LEU A 40 5.22 7.44 14.85
CA LEU A 40 6.67 7.34 14.79
C LEU A 40 7.23 8.16 13.61
N PHE A 41 6.67 7.99 12.42
CA PHE A 41 7.13 8.73 11.24
C PHE A 41 6.87 10.24 11.38
N LEU A 42 5.70 10.62 11.87
CA LEU A 42 5.37 12.04 12.05
C LEU A 42 6.28 12.69 13.08
N ASN A 43 6.62 11.99 14.18
CA ASN A 43 7.52 12.51 15.21
C ASN A 43 8.96 12.68 14.69
N GLU A 44 9.34 11.93 13.68
CA GLU A 44 10.66 12.03 13.03
C GLU A 44 10.64 12.97 11.83
N ASP A 45 9.57 13.72 11.63
CA ASP A 45 9.36 14.64 10.52
C ASP A 45 9.44 13.97 9.14
N VAL A 46 8.94 12.73 9.04
CA VAL A 46 8.90 11.98 7.79
C VAL A 46 7.51 12.07 7.17
N GLY A 47 7.44 12.55 5.93
CA GLY A 47 6.18 12.57 5.17
C GLY A 47 5.81 11.16 4.72
N ILE A 48 4.54 10.81 4.83
CA ILE A 48 4.05 9.46 4.53
C ILE A 48 3.38 9.46 3.17
N ILE A 49 3.80 8.53 2.30
CA ILE A 49 3.20 8.31 0.99
C ILE A 49 2.58 6.91 1.01
N GLN A 50 1.27 6.84 0.76
CA GLN A 50 0.57 5.58 0.71
C GLN A 50 0.81 4.87 -0.62
N LEU A 51 1.31 3.63 -0.55
CA LEU A 51 1.36 2.77 -1.74
C LEU A 51 -0.04 2.27 -2.05
N PRO A 52 -0.45 2.22 -3.34
CA PRO A 52 -1.74 1.63 -3.69
C PRO A 52 -1.75 0.14 -3.36
N CYS A 53 -2.89 -0.37 -2.89
CA CYS A 53 -3.04 -1.80 -2.63
C CYS A 53 -3.29 -2.53 -3.96
N PRO A 54 -2.38 -3.41 -4.40
CA PRO A 54 -2.55 -4.11 -5.66
C PRO A 54 -3.82 -4.96 -5.72
N GLU A 55 -4.13 -5.68 -4.64
CA GLU A 55 -5.34 -6.52 -4.58
C GLU A 55 -6.61 -5.69 -4.66
N LEU A 56 -6.69 -4.62 -3.87
CA LEU A 56 -7.86 -3.72 -3.89
C LEU A 56 -8.06 -3.10 -5.27
N CYS A 57 -6.98 -2.59 -5.86
CA CYS A 57 -7.05 -1.91 -7.15
C CYS A 57 -7.36 -2.86 -8.32
N CYS A 58 -6.90 -4.10 -8.24
CA CYS A 58 -7.08 -5.08 -9.31
C CYS A 58 -8.34 -5.92 -9.15
N LEU A 59 -8.71 -6.28 -7.93
CA LEU A 59 -9.79 -7.23 -7.65
C LEU A 59 -10.98 -6.64 -6.90
N GLY A 60 -10.87 -5.41 -6.39
CA GLY A 60 -11.91 -4.78 -5.58
C GLY A 60 -11.82 -5.14 -4.10
N ILE A 61 -12.71 -4.55 -3.28
CA ILE A 61 -12.63 -4.68 -1.83
C ILE A 61 -12.95 -6.10 -1.34
N ASP A 62 -13.86 -6.80 -2.02
CA ASP A 62 -14.21 -8.19 -1.70
C ASP A 62 -13.31 -9.21 -2.39
N ARG A 63 -12.35 -8.78 -3.17
CA ARG A 63 -11.45 -9.62 -3.98
C ARG A 63 -12.21 -10.53 -4.94
N GLY A 64 -13.46 -10.16 -5.30
CA GLY A 64 -14.31 -10.96 -6.17
C GLY A 64 -15.10 -12.07 -5.45
N ASN A 65 -15.07 -12.10 -4.11
CA ASN A 65 -15.80 -13.09 -3.31
C ASN A 65 -16.44 -12.41 -2.09
N VAL A 66 -17.73 -12.12 -2.17
CA VAL A 66 -18.48 -11.42 -1.11
C VAL A 66 -18.54 -12.22 0.21
N ASN A 67 -18.24 -13.50 0.18
CA ASN A 67 -18.26 -14.39 1.34
C ASN A 67 -16.86 -14.87 1.74
N GLY A 68 -15.82 -14.09 1.43
CA GLY A 68 -14.42 -14.48 1.65
C GLY A 68 -14.08 -14.86 3.08
N ALA A 69 -14.72 -14.21 4.07
CA ALA A 69 -14.48 -14.52 5.49
C ALA A 69 -15.07 -15.86 5.92
N GLU A 70 -15.99 -16.42 5.16
CA GLU A 70 -16.63 -17.72 5.45
C GLU A 70 -15.77 -18.89 4.96
N ASP A 71 -14.83 -18.64 4.06
CA ASP A 71 -13.94 -19.66 3.53
C ASP A 71 -12.70 -19.80 4.41
N ASP A 72 -12.04 -20.96 4.32
CA ASP A 72 -10.74 -21.16 4.96
C ASP A 72 -9.73 -20.13 4.41
N VAL A 73 -8.97 -19.50 5.31
CA VAL A 73 -8.01 -18.43 4.96
C VAL A 73 -7.02 -18.91 3.90
N VAL A 74 -6.53 -20.16 4.00
CA VAL A 74 -5.58 -20.71 3.03
C VAL A 74 -6.22 -20.86 1.66
N VAL A 75 -7.47 -21.34 1.61
CA VAL A 75 -8.23 -21.50 0.36
C VAL A 75 -8.48 -20.15 -0.30
N GLU A 76 -8.93 -19.16 0.47
CA GLU A 76 -9.21 -17.82 -0.04
C GLU A 76 -7.94 -17.12 -0.52
N ASN A 77 -6.86 -17.19 0.23
CA ASN A 77 -5.58 -16.61 -0.16
C ASN A 77 -5.02 -17.25 -1.45
N THR A 78 -5.21 -18.55 -1.62
CA THR A 78 -4.80 -19.26 -2.84
C THR A 78 -5.61 -18.78 -4.04
N ARG A 79 -6.90 -18.59 -3.88
CA ARG A 79 -7.79 -18.06 -4.92
C ARG A 79 -7.38 -16.65 -5.32
N ILE A 80 -7.15 -15.76 -4.35
CA ILE A 80 -6.73 -14.37 -4.58
C ILE A 80 -5.40 -14.36 -5.34
N ARG A 81 -4.43 -15.17 -4.92
CA ARG A 81 -3.12 -15.25 -5.58
C ARG A 81 -3.25 -15.66 -7.03
N LYS A 82 -4.12 -16.61 -7.31
CA LYS A 82 -4.38 -17.08 -8.67
C LYS A 82 -5.00 -15.98 -9.53
N GLU A 83 -5.97 -15.24 -9.00
CA GLU A 83 -6.59 -14.12 -9.69
C GLU A 83 -5.58 -13.00 -9.97
N MET A 84 -4.63 -12.78 -9.06
CA MET A 84 -3.57 -11.78 -9.25
C MET A 84 -2.57 -12.15 -10.36
N GLN A 85 -2.60 -13.38 -10.86
CA GLN A 85 -1.73 -13.83 -11.96
C GLN A 85 -2.37 -13.69 -13.34
N SER A 86 -3.61 -13.20 -13.44
CA SER A 86 -4.28 -13.03 -14.72
C SER A 86 -3.62 -11.94 -15.58
N ARG A 87 -3.83 -12.00 -16.89
CA ARG A 87 -3.32 -10.99 -17.83
C ARG A 87 -3.90 -9.60 -17.55
N ASP A 88 -5.20 -9.53 -17.24
CA ASP A 88 -5.87 -8.27 -16.92
C ASP A 88 -5.28 -7.64 -15.65
N THR A 89 -5.04 -8.45 -14.63
CA THR A 89 -4.39 -8.02 -13.40
C THR A 89 -2.98 -7.53 -13.66
N ASN A 90 -2.20 -8.23 -14.50
CA ASN A 90 -0.83 -7.80 -14.85
C ASN A 90 -0.82 -6.42 -15.48
N THR A 91 -1.78 -6.12 -16.36
CA THR A 91 -1.89 -4.79 -16.98
C THR A 91 -2.19 -3.71 -15.95
N LYS A 92 -3.12 -3.97 -15.04
CA LYS A 92 -3.46 -3.04 -13.96
C LYS A 92 -2.29 -2.85 -13.01
N LEU A 93 -1.62 -3.93 -12.63
CA LEU A 93 -0.48 -3.91 -11.72
C LEU A 93 0.67 -3.09 -12.30
N GLN A 94 0.95 -3.23 -13.61
CA GLN A 94 2.00 -2.46 -14.27
C GLN A 94 1.73 -0.95 -14.18
N ARG A 95 0.48 -0.54 -14.32
CA ARG A 95 0.11 0.88 -14.17
C ARG A 95 0.38 1.39 -12.75
N LEU A 96 0.10 0.57 -11.72
CA LEU A 96 0.39 0.93 -10.33
C LEU A 96 1.89 1.05 -10.09
N VAL A 97 2.68 0.12 -10.61
CA VAL A 97 4.14 0.16 -10.51
C VAL A 97 4.69 1.42 -11.18
N ASP A 98 4.24 1.74 -12.37
CA ASP A 98 4.68 2.93 -13.10
C ASP A 98 4.36 4.21 -12.32
N TYR A 99 3.17 4.29 -11.73
CA TYR A 99 2.77 5.43 -10.92
C TYR A 99 3.66 5.63 -9.69
N VAL A 100 3.96 4.54 -8.98
CA VAL A 100 4.81 4.58 -7.79
C VAL A 100 6.25 4.91 -8.18
N MET A 101 6.77 4.32 -9.24
CA MET A 101 8.13 4.59 -9.73
C MET A 101 8.30 6.04 -10.12
N LEU A 102 7.29 6.66 -10.73
CA LEU A 102 7.32 8.07 -11.07
C LEU A 102 7.55 8.93 -9.83
N GLN A 103 6.84 8.65 -8.74
CA GLN A 103 7.00 9.38 -7.49
C GLN A 103 8.38 9.17 -6.87
N ILE A 104 8.84 7.92 -6.81
CA ILE A 104 10.17 7.58 -6.26
C ILE A 104 11.25 8.35 -7.01
N LEU A 105 11.20 8.34 -8.33
CA LEU A 105 12.18 9.01 -9.17
C LEU A 105 12.16 10.53 -8.97
N GLU A 106 10.97 11.12 -8.80
CA GLU A 106 10.87 12.57 -8.55
C GLU A 106 11.49 12.95 -7.21
N TYR A 107 11.19 12.22 -6.14
CA TYR A 107 11.82 12.50 -4.84
C TYR A 107 13.32 12.28 -4.88
N HIS A 108 13.77 11.22 -5.53
CA HIS A 108 15.19 10.92 -5.68
C HIS A 108 15.92 12.02 -6.47
N LYS A 109 15.31 12.49 -7.56
CA LYS A 109 15.87 13.52 -8.44
C LYS A 109 16.24 14.81 -7.69
N TYR A 110 15.43 15.19 -6.70
CA TYR A 110 15.65 16.40 -5.93
C TYR A 110 16.39 16.15 -4.60
N GLY A 111 16.96 14.98 -4.42
CA GLY A 111 17.78 14.65 -3.26
C GLY A 111 17.04 14.41 -1.96
N PHE A 112 15.73 14.13 -2.02
CA PHE A 112 14.95 13.78 -0.83
C PHE A 112 15.38 12.41 -0.31
N LYS A 113 15.44 12.28 1.02
CA LYS A 113 15.74 11.00 1.65
C LYS A 113 14.49 10.12 1.66
N ILE A 114 14.57 8.99 1.01
CA ILE A 114 13.53 7.96 1.07
C ILE A 114 13.90 7.00 2.20
N VAL A 115 13.15 7.09 3.30
CA VAL A 115 13.42 6.31 4.52
C VAL A 115 12.79 4.94 4.32
N GLY A 116 13.56 3.89 4.45
CA GLY A 116 13.12 2.50 4.53
C GLY A 116 11.90 2.06 3.71
N ARG A 117 11.66 0.75 3.70
CA ARG A 117 10.46 0.17 3.08
C ARG A 117 9.67 -0.57 4.15
N CYS A 118 8.43 -0.16 4.37
CA CYS A 118 7.45 -0.99 5.07
C CYS A 118 6.55 -1.63 4.01
N VAL A 119 6.77 -2.88 3.81
CA VAL A 119 5.98 -3.66 2.84
C VAL A 119 4.81 -4.32 3.56
#